data_0da6b6e216383dc9adcb5abb72f83c04
#
_entry.id   0da6b6e216383dc9adcb5abb72f83c04
#
_cell.length_a   1.000
_cell.length_b   1.000
_cell.length_c   1.000
_cell.angle_alpha   90.00
_cell.angle_beta   90.00
_cell.angle_gamma   90.00
#
_symmetry.space_group_name_H-M   'P 1'
#
loop_
_entity.id
_entity.type
_entity.pdbx_description
1 polymer ?
#
loop_
_entity_poly.entity_id
_entity_poly.type
_entity_poly.pdbx_seq_one_letter_code
_entity_poly.pdbx_strand_id
1 'polypeptide(L)'
;MRRVLLLSVASTVFLLDRLSKLALPELLSEGVPREIIGSTLQLIRSENRGGLFGLFQGSAPLLALLSFGVVALLLVMHEREGEKRPTVLTLATGLLIGGALGNLVDRITMGYVLDFIDLGVGGLRFWTFNVADMGISLGILIILAAAFRLTGRPEALRR
;
A
#
# COMPACT_ATOMS: atom_id res chain seq x y z
N MET A 1 8.31 -9.17 -20.57
CA MET A 1 7.02 -9.52 -19.91
C MET A 1 7.02 -9.23 -18.41
N ARG A 2 8.03 -9.62 -17.63
CA ARG A 2 8.10 -9.41 -16.17
C ARG A 2 8.08 -7.91 -15.80
N ARG A 3 8.94 -7.06 -16.43
CA ARG A 3 8.95 -5.61 -16.23
C ARG A 3 7.61 -4.95 -16.60
N VAL A 4 6.98 -5.43 -17.67
CA VAL A 4 5.66 -4.92 -18.08
C VAL A 4 4.61 -5.20 -17.01
N LEU A 5 4.55 -6.43 -16.48
CA LEU A 5 3.64 -6.76 -15.38
C LEU A 5 3.90 -5.90 -14.15
N LEU A 6 5.17 -5.78 -13.71
CA LEU A 6 5.54 -4.96 -12.57
C LEU A 6 5.07 -3.52 -12.74
N LEU A 7 5.42 -2.89 -13.87
CA LEU A 7 5.08 -1.50 -14.16
C LEU A 7 3.57 -1.30 -14.29
N SER A 8 2.86 -2.23 -14.96
CA SER A 8 1.40 -2.15 -15.09
C SER A 8 0.71 -2.19 -13.73
N VAL A 9 1.10 -3.13 -12.86
CA VAL A 9 0.53 -3.25 -11.52
C VAL A 9 0.86 -2.03 -10.66
N ALA A 10 2.13 -1.62 -10.64
CA ALA A 10 2.56 -0.44 -9.88
C ALA A 10 1.84 0.83 -10.34
N SER A 11 1.75 1.05 -11.66
CA SER A 11 1.02 2.19 -12.22
C SER A 11 -0.48 2.14 -11.90
N THR A 12 -1.10 0.97 -11.97
CA THR A 12 -2.53 0.81 -11.65
C THR A 12 -2.82 1.19 -10.20
N VAL A 13 -2.05 0.64 -9.24
CA VAL A 13 -2.23 0.97 -7.81
C VAL A 13 -1.98 2.46 -7.57
N PHE A 14 -0.87 2.99 -8.10
CA PHE A 14 -0.52 4.40 -7.96
C PHE A 14 -1.63 5.31 -8.52
N LEU A 15 -2.12 5.05 -9.73
CA LEU A 15 -3.17 5.87 -10.35
C LEU A 15 -4.49 5.77 -9.60
N LEU A 16 -4.91 4.57 -9.17
CA LEU A 16 -6.13 4.42 -8.37
C LEU A 16 -6.02 5.17 -7.05
N ASP A 17 -4.87 5.11 -6.38
CA ASP A 17 -4.62 5.87 -5.16
C ASP A 17 -4.69 7.38 -5.42
N ARG A 18 -3.99 7.89 -6.44
CA ARG A 18 -4.01 9.32 -6.78
C ARG A 18 -5.39 9.82 -7.16
N LEU A 19 -6.11 9.07 -8.01
CA LEU A 19 -7.46 9.46 -8.45
C LEU A 19 -8.45 9.46 -7.28
N SER A 20 -8.41 8.46 -6.41
CA SER A 20 -9.27 8.42 -5.23
C SER A 20 -8.97 9.57 -4.25
N LYS A 21 -7.69 9.87 -4.01
CA LYS A 21 -7.25 10.99 -3.15
C LYS A 21 -7.57 12.37 -3.73
N LEU A 22 -7.70 12.50 -5.03
CA LEU A 22 -8.14 13.72 -5.67
C LEU A 22 -9.66 13.90 -5.64
N ALA A 23 -10.41 12.81 -5.86
CA ALA A 23 -11.86 12.88 -6.02
C ALA A 23 -12.62 12.87 -4.67
N LEU A 24 -12.20 12.01 -3.71
CA LEU A 24 -12.99 11.77 -2.51
C LEU A 24 -12.97 12.92 -1.49
N PRO A 25 -11.85 13.61 -1.22
CA PRO A 25 -11.82 14.68 -0.22
C PRO A 25 -12.76 15.84 -0.52
N GLU A 26 -13.00 16.14 -1.79
CA GLU A 26 -13.94 17.18 -2.19
C GLU A 26 -15.41 16.81 -1.87
N LEU A 27 -15.69 15.52 -1.73
CA LEU A 27 -17.01 14.96 -1.41
C LEU A 27 -17.22 14.74 0.09
N LEU A 28 -16.18 14.94 0.91
CA LEU A 28 -16.16 14.64 2.34
C LEU A 28 -15.91 15.90 3.15
N SER A 29 -16.76 16.16 4.14
CA SER A 29 -16.48 17.16 5.17
C SER A 29 -15.43 16.64 6.13
N GLU A 30 -14.51 17.51 6.56
CA GLU A 30 -13.45 17.13 7.49
C GLU A 30 -14.04 16.64 8.83
N GLY A 31 -13.59 15.46 9.26
CA GLY A 31 -14.03 14.85 10.52
C GLY A 31 -15.46 14.31 10.54
N VAL A 32 -16.22 14.42 9.44
CA VAL A 32 -17.59 13.92 9.36
C VAL A 32 -17.63 12.63 8.54
N PRO A 33 -17.87 11.46 9.16
CA PRO A 33 -17.98 10.20 8.45
C PRO A 33 -19.19 10.18 7.50
N ARG A 34 -18.99 9.73 6.27
CA ARG A 34 -20.05 9.42 5.33
C ARG A 34 -20.26 7.91 5.28
N GLU A 35 -21.40 7.46 5.72
CA GLU A 35 -21.74 6.02 5.69
C GLU A 35 -21.95 5.52 4.25
N ILE A 36 -21.33 4.40 3.94
CA ILE A 36 -21.48 3.67 2.67
C ILE A 36 -22.22 2.36 2.92
N ILE A 37 -21.81 1.60 3.95
CA ILE A 37 -22.50 0.38 4.40
C ILE A 37 -22.75 0.54 5.91
N GLY A 38 -23.74 1.33 6.26
CA GLY A 38 -24.02 1.71 7.65
C GLY A 38 -22.75 2.16 8.35
N SER A 39 -22.62 1.82 9.63
CA SER A 39 -21.42 2.14 10.41
C SER A 39 -20.22 1.22 10.11
N THR A 40 -20.39 0.16 9.29
CA THR A 40 -19.30 -0.79 9.02
C THR A 40 -18.27 -0.25 8.05
N LEU A 41 -18.71 0.38 6.96
CA LEU A 41 -17.83 1.03 5.98
C LEU A 41 -18.22 2.49 5.86
N GLN A 42 -17.30 3.35 6.20
CA GLN A 42 -17.48 4.79 6.13
C GLN A 42 -16.33 5.42 5.32
N LEU A 43 -16.59 6.56 4.72
CA LEU A 43 -15.56 7.43 4.16
C LEU A 43 -15.40 8.63 5.09
N ILE A 44 -14.16 8.92 5.45
CA ILE A 44 -13.82 10.06 6.32
C ILE A 44 -12.53 10.70 5.82
N ARG A 45 -12.44 12.01 5.83
CA ARG A 45 -11.17 12.69 5.54
C ARG A 45 -10.29 12.68 6.77
N SER A 46 -9.14 12.01 6.71
CA SER A 46 -8.16 11.86 7.80
C SER A 46 -6.75 12.16 7.32
N GLU A 47 -6.01 12.98 8.09
CA GLU A 47 -4.60 13.30 7.83
C GLU A 47 -3.70 12.41 8.69
N ASN A 48 -3.00 11.48 8.06
CA ASN A 48 -2.04 10.61 8.73
C ASN A 48 -0.63 11.22 8.69
N ARG A 49 -0.24 11.89 9.76
CA ARG A 49 1.06 12.54 9.91
C ARG A 49 2.17 11.62 10.42
N GLY A 50 1.86 10.34 10.62
CA GLY A 50 2.77 9.30 11.07
C GLY A 50 2.94 8.18 10.05
N GLY A 51 3.48 7.05 10.56
CA GLY A 51 3.51 5.77 9.85
C GLY A 51 2.36 4.87 10.30
N LEU A 52 2.56 3.54 10.14
CA LEU A 52 1.64 2.53 10.63
C LEU A 52 1.36 2.74 12.13
N PHE A 53 0.10 2.69 12.51
CA PHE A 53 -0.37 2.80 13.90
C PHE A 53 -0.01 4.13 14.60
N GLY A 54 0.17 5.23 13.84
CA GLY A 54 0.51 6.52 14.41
C GLY A 54 1.95 6.65 14.94
N LEU A 55 2.83 5.68 14.64
CA LEU A 55 4.25 5.77 14.94
C LEU A 55 4.90 6.88 14.12
N PHE A 56 5.92 7.53 14.69
CA PHE A 56 6.69 8.61 14.04
C PHE A 56 5.84 9.82 13.63
N GLN A 57 4.89 10.21 14.46
CA GLN A 57 4.09 11.44 14.27
C GLN A 57 5.00 12.65 14.00
N GLY A 58 4.66 13.45 12.99
CA GLY A 58 5.44 14.61 12.60
C GLY A 58 6.75 14.34 11.83
N SER A 59 7.07 13.07 11.54
CA SER A 59 8.29 12.68 10.84
C SER A 59 8.07 12.40 9.34
N ALA A 60 7.17 13.15 8.68
CA ALA A 60 6.87 12.95 7.26
C ALA A 60 8.12 12.93 6.35
N PRO A 61 9.17 13.76 6.53
CA PRO A 61 10.38 13.67 5.73
C PRO A 61 11.15 12.35 5.93
N LEU A 62 11.24 11.85 7.17
CA LEU A 62 11.87 10.56 7.45
C LEU A 62 11.09 9.42 6.81
N LEU A 63 9.77 9.44 6.94
CA LEU A 63 8.91 8.42 6.34
C LEU A 63 8.94 8.47 4.81
N ALA A 64 9.06 9.67 4.22
CA ALA A 64 9.27 9.83 2.78
C ALA A 64 10.61 9.21 2.34
N LEU A 65 11.70 9.49 3.07
CA LEU A 65 13.01 8.91 2.80
C LEU A 65 13.00 7.38 2.91
N LEU A 66 12.36 6.84 3.94
CA LEU A 66 12.20 5.39 4.12
C LEU A 66 11.37 4.77 2.98
N SER A 67 10.27 5.40 2.58
CA SER A 67 9.46 4.94 1.45
C SER A 67 10.26 4.92 0.16
N PHE A 68 11.04 5.97 -0.11
CA PHE A 68 11.94 6.03 -1.26
C PHE A 68 12.99 4.90 -1.21
N GLY A 69 13.61 4.68 -0.06
CA GLY A 69 14.59 3.61 0.14
C GLY A 69 13.99 2.21 -0.11
N VAL A 70 12.77 1.96 0.36
CA VAL A 70 12.05 0.70 0.12
C VAL A 70 11.77 0.52 -1.38
N VAL A 71 11.26 1.55 -2.06
CA VAL A 71 11.01 1.49 -3.52
C VAL A 71 12.30 1.20 -4.27
N ALA A 72 13.39 1.91 -3.97
CA ALA A 72 14.68 1.68 -4.60
C ALA A 72 15.21 0.25 -4.36
N LEU A 73 15.09 -0.25 -3.12
CA LEU A 73 15.47 -1.62 -2.77
C LEU A 73 14.67 -2.66 -3.57
N LEU A 74 13.35 -2.50 -3.63
CA LEU A 74 12.46 -3.41 -4.36
C LEU A 74 12.79 -3.44 -5.85
N LEU A 75 13.09 -2.29 -6.45
CA LEU A 75 13.52 -2.21 -7.84
C LEU A 75 14.86 -2.91 -8.07
N VAL A 76 15.85 -2.67 -7.20
CA VAL A 76 17.16 -3.32 -7.29
C VAL A 76 17.02 -4.85 -7.13
N MET A 77 16.24 -5.31 -6.18
CA MET A 77 15.98 -6.74 -6.00
C MET A 77 15.29 -7.33 -7.23
N HIS A 78 14.30 -6.65 -7.76
CA HIS A 78 13.60 -7.07 -8.98
C HIS A 78 14.58 -7.20 -10.17
N GLU A 79 15.45 -6.22 -10.41
CA GLU A 79 16.42 -6.27 -11.50
C GLU A 79 17.47 -7.37 -11.31
N ARG A 80 17.95 -7.60 -10.08
CA ARG A 80 18.92 -8.67 -9.77
C ARG A 80 18.41 -10.09 -10.03
N GLU A 81 17.10 -10.32 -9.99
CA GLU A 81 16.51 -11.62 -10.31
C GLU A 81 16.57 -11.98 -11.81
N GLY A 82 16.93 -11.02 -12.67
CA GLY A 82 17.10 -11.19 -14.12
C GLY A 82 15.78 -11.39 -14.88
N GLU A 83 15.88 -11.71 -16.18
CA GLU A 83 14.72 -11.87 -17.08
C GLU A 83 14.02 -13.23 -16.90
N LYS A 84 13.51 -13.48 -15.71
CA LYS A 84 12.67 -14.65 -15.45
C LYS A 84 11.22 -14.38 -15.87
N ARG A 85 10.42 -15.45 -16.01
CA ARG A 85 8.99 -15.34 -16.26
C ARG A 85 8.30 -14.54 -15.13
N PRO A 86 7.23 -13.79 -15.43
CA PRO A 86 6.43 -13.15 -14.39
C PRO A 86 5.98 -14.16 -13.33
N THR A 87 6.08 -13.78 -12.08
CA THR A 87 5.72 -14.63 -10.94
C THR A 87 4.72 -13.90 -10.06
N VAL A 88 4.12 -14.61 -9.11
CA VAL A 88 3.29 -14.01 -8.07
C VAL A 88 4.07 -12.98 -7.24
N LEU A 89 5.40 -13.14 -7.10
CA LEU A 89 6.26 -12.16 -6.44
C LEU A 89 6.42 -10.89 -7.28
N THR A 90 6.42 -10.98 -8.62
CA THR A 90 6.40 -9.80 -9.50
C THR A 90 5.13 -8.97 -9.28
N LEU A 91 3.97 -9.63 -9.16
CA LEU A 91 2.70 -8.98 -8.81
C LEU A 91 2.79 -8.29 -7.45
N ALA A 92 3.25 -9.01 -6.43
CA ALA A 92 3.41 -8.47 -5.07
C ALA A 92 4.35 -7.26 -5.05
N THR A 93 5.49 -7.33 -5.75
CA THR A 93 6.44 -6.21 -5.84
C THR A 93 5.82 -5.00 -6.53
N GLY A 94 5.03 -5.19 -7.59
CA GLY A 94 4.29 -4.11 -8.24
C GLY A 94 3.28 -3.43 -7.31
N LEU A 95 2.52 -4.22 -6.54
CA LEU A 95 1.58 -3.71 -5.53
C LEU A 95 2.29 -2.86 -4.46
N LEU A 96 3.42 -3.35 -3.94
CA LEU A 96 4.23 -2.64 -2.94
C LEU A 96 4.78 -1.32 -3.49
N ILE A 97 5.35 -1.34 -4.69
CA ILE A 97 5.94 -0.15 -5.31
C ILE A 97 4.84 0.89 -5.58
N GLY A 98 3.71 0.49 -6.18
CA GLY A 98 2.62 1.40 -6.48
C GLY A 98 2.04 2.07 -5.25
N GLY A 99 1.79 1.30 -4.18
CA GLY A 99 1.31 1.83 -2.92
C GLY A 99 2.35 2.72 -2.22
N ALA A 100 3.61 2.29 -2.17
CA ALA A 100 4.67 3.10 -1.56
C ALA A 100 4.86 4.44 -2.28
N LEU A 101 4.77 4.47 -3.62
CA LEU A 101 4.83 5.70 -4.40
C LEU A 101 3.63 6.61 -4.14
N GLY A 102 2.41 6.07 -4.01
CA GLY A 102 1.22 6.85 -3.67
C GLY A 102 1.39 7.61 -2.36
N ASN A 103 1.75 6.90 -1.29
CA ASN A 103 1.99 7.50 0.02
C ASN A 103 3.25 8.37 0.09
N LEU A 104 4.25 8.11 -0.75
CA LEU A 104 5.45 8.97 -0.87
C LEU A 104 5.09 10.33 -1.46
N VAL A 105 4.31 10.37 -2.53
CA VAL A 105 3.86 11.63 -3.14
C VAL A 105 3.11 12.49 -2.13
N ASP A 106 2.20 11.91 -1.35
CA ASP A 106 1.47 12.64 -0.30
C ASP A 106 2.42 13.27 0.72
N ARG A 107 3.39 12.50 1.23
CA ARG A 107 4.36 13.00 2.21
C ARG A 107 5.23 14.13 1.68
N ILE A 108 5.62 14.07 0.41
CA ILE A 108 6.42 15.13 -0.23
C ILE A 108 5.58 16.39 -0.47
N THR A 109 4.35 16.24 -0.91
CA THR A 109 3.52 17.37 -1.35
C THR A 109 2.73 18.01 -0.22
N MET A 110 2.22 17.22 0.74
CA MET A 110 1.32 17.67 1.80
C MET A 110 1.93 17.56 3.21
N GLY A 111 2.99 16.78 3.39
CA GLY A 111 3.56 16.51 4.70
C GLY A 111 2.80 15.50 5.55
N TYR A 112 1.77 14.86 5.00
CA TYR A 112 0.99 13.79 5.60
C TYR A 112 0.47 12.85 4.51
N VAL A 113 -0.10 11.71 4.91
CA VAL A 113 -0.82 10.80 3.99
C VAL A 113 -2.31 11.04 4.18
N LEU A 114 -3.04 11.17 3.07
CA LEU A 114 -4.50 11.29 3.09
C LEU A 114 -5.13 9.90 3.16
N ASP A 115 -5.78 9.61 4.28
CA ASP A 115 -6.54 8.39 4.51
C ASP A 115 -8.04 8.70 4.48
N PHE A 116 -8.84 7.77 3.92
CA PHE A 116 -10.27 8.05 3.74
C PHE A 116 -11.18 6.82 3.89
N ILE A 117 -10.66 5.61 3.99
CA ILE A 117 -11.46 4.39 4.21
C ILE A 117 -11.44 4.08 5.70
N ASP A 118 -12.62 4.04 6.32
CA ASP A 118 -12.79 3.72 7.71
C ASP A 118 -13.69 2.49 7.85
N LEU A 119 -13.13 1.41 8.41
CA LEU A 119 -13.83 0.15 8.66
C LEU A 119 -14.06 -0.04 10.15
N GLY A 120 -15.24 -0.57 10.50
CA GLY A 120 -15.55 -0.89 11.88
C GLY A 120 -16.73 -1.85 12.04
N VAL A 121 -16.83 -2.44 13.23
CA VAL A 121 -17.97 -3.27 13.63
C VAL A 121 -18.36 -2.88 15.04
N GLY A 122 -19.59 -2.42 15.21
CA GLY A 122 -20.06 -1.86 16.50
C GLY A 122 -19.24 -0.62 16.90
N GLY A 123 -18.70 -0.61 18.12
CA GLY A 123 -17.84 0.46 18.63
C GLY A 123 -16.35 0.32 18.31
N LEU A 124 -15.95 -0.77 17.68
CA LEU A 124 -14.56 -1.03 17.31
C LEU A 124 -14.29 -0.50 15.90
N ARG A 125 -13.34 0.44 15.79
CA ARG A 125 -12.91 0.98 14.49
C ARG A 125 -11.50 0.51 14.17
N PHE A 126 -11.28 0.16 12.89
CA PHE A 126 -9.93 -0.03 12.34
C PHE A 126 -9.31 1.34 12.05
N TRP A 127 -7.99 1.42 11.94
CA TRP A 127 -7.35 2.66 11.49
C TRP A 127 -7.82 3.02 10.08
N THR A 128 -8.02 4.31 9.85
CA THR A 128 -8.28 4.80 8.50
C THR A 128 -7.10 4.48 7.58
N PHE A 129 -7.39 4.17 6.34
CA PHE A 129 -6.41 3.80 5.33
C PHE A 129 -6.86 4.28 3.93
N ASN A 130 -6.04 4.03 2.94
CA ASN A 130 -6.24 4.43 1.56
C ASN A 130 -5.94 3.29 0.57
N VAL A 131 -6.05 3.56 -0.74
CA VAL A 131 -5.80 2.55 -1.78
C VAL A 131 -4.34 2.12 -1.82
N ALA A 132 -3.39 3.02 -1.56
CA ALA A 132 -1.97 2.68 -1.46
C ALA A 132 -1.70 1.65 -0.36
N ASP A 133 -2.33 1.82 0.82
CA ASP A 133 -2.19 0.89 1.95
C ASP A 133 -2.79 -0.48 1.64
N MET A 134 -3.90 -0.53 0.89
CA MET A 134 -4.47 -1.78 0.39
C MET A 134 -3.47 -2.51 -0.53
N GLY A 135 -2.82 -1.79 -1.45
CA GLY A 135 -1.79 -2.33 -2.32
C GLY A 135 -0.60 -2.88 -1.54
N ILE A 136 -0.10 -2.11 -0.57
CA ILE A 136 1.02 -2.52 0.31
C ILE A 136 0.63 -3.78 1.10
N SER A 137 -0.52 -3.77 1.75
CA SER A 137 -0.99 -4.88 2.59
C SER A 137 -1.16 -6.15 1.76
N LEU A 138 -1.79 -6.07 0.59
CA LEU A 138 -1.97 -7.20 -0.31
C LEU A 138 -0.63 -7.74 -0.82
N GLY A 139 0.31 -6.86 -1.18
CA GLY A 139 1.66 -7.22 -1.60
C GLY A 139 2.41 -7.99 -0.51
N ILE A 140 2.36 -7.52 0.74
CA ILE A 140 2.94 -8.20 1.89
C ILE A 140 2.31 -9.58 2.10
N LEU A 141 0.98 -9.67 2.08
CA LEU A 141 0.26 -10.95 2.26
C LEU A 141 0.65 -11.98 1.18
N ILE A 142 0.80 -11.56 -0.07
CA ILE A 142 1.24 -12.42 -1.17
C ILE A 142 2.66 -12.94 -0.92
N ILE A 143 3.59 -12.08 -0.50
CA ILE A 143 4.97 -12.48 -0.19
C ILE A 143 4.99 -13.47 0.96
N LEU A 144 4.27 -13.21 2.04
CA LEU A 144 4.18 -14.11 3.19
C LEU A 144 3.59 -15.47 2.77
N ALA A 145 2.49 -15.48 2.03
CA ALA A 145 1.87 -16.72 1.54
C ALA A 145 2.83 -17.53 0.64
N ALA A 146 3.61 -16.85 -0.21
CA ALA A 146 4.61 -17.49 -1.04
C ALA A 146 5.76 -18.09 -0.20
N ALA A 147 6.22 -17.37 0.83
CA ALA A 147 7.27 -17.83 1.73
C ALA A 147 6.82 -19.08 2.52
N PHE A 148 5.60 -19.08 3.07
CA PHE A 148 5.06 -20.24 3.79
C PHE A 148 4.93 -21.48 2.91
N ARG A 149 4.53 -21.33 1.63
CA ARG A 149 4.48 -22.46 0.68
C ARG A 149 5.85 -23.05 0.38
N LEU A 150 6.91 -22.26 0.41
CA LEU A 150 8.28 -22.73 0.19
C LEU A 150 8.82 -23.47 1.41
N THR A 151 8.51 -23.04 2.62
CA THR A 151 8.95 -23.68 3.86
C THR A 151 8.18 -24.95 4.19
N GLY A 152 6.91 -25.07 3.77
CA GLY A 152 6.07 -26.24 4.03
C GLY A 152 6.27 -27.41 3.07
N ARG A 153 7.18 -27.33 2.07
CA ARG A 153 7.50 -28.48 1.20
C ARG A 153 8.39 -29.47 1.94
N PRO A 154 7.98 -30.77 2.06
CA PRO A 154 8.84 -31.80 2.64
C PRO A 154 10.19 -31.88 1.92
N GLU A 155 11.27 -32.11 2.66
CA GLU A 155 12.64 -32.23 2.14
C GLU A 155 12.80 -33.26 1.01
N ALA A 156 11.94 -34.28 0.99
CA ALA A 156 11.91 -35.33 -0.04
C ALA A 156 11.64 -34.84 -1.47
N LEU A 157 11.16 -33.62 -1.67
CA LEU A 157 10.88 -33.02 -2.98
C LEU A 157 11.90 -31.93 -3.38
N ARG A 158 12.96 -31.77 -2.61
CA ARG A 158 14.05 -30.79 -2.89
C ARG A 158 15.24 -31.38 -3.66
N ARG A 159 15.19 -32.67 -4.03
CA ARG A 159 16.24 -33.35 -4.82
C ARG A 159 15.90 -33.43 -6.30
#